data_7e5287691d46f348bfa15edd49d27332
#
_entry.id   7e5287691d46f348bfa15edd49d27332
#
_cell.length_a   1.000
_cell.length_b   1.000
_cell.length_c   1.000
_cell.angle_alpha   90.00
_cell.angle_beta   90.00
_cell.angle_gamma   90.00
#
_symmetry.space_group_name_H-M   'P 1'
#
loop_
_entity.id
_entity.type
_entity.pdbx_description
1 polymer ?
#
loop_
_entity_poly.entity_id
_entity_poly.type
_entity_poly.pdbx_seq_one_letter_code
_entity_poly.pdbx_strand_id
1 'polypeptide(L)'
;MIEHELLLLGLLKEGPKHGYDIKIKIKTFFSLFAGVDLKSIYYPLRILEKKGLIEKKINRSGRRPERFVYKLRAKGDARFEELLTKSLLDFKRPQFSLDLSLYFLHYLRPDVAKRRLRGRLVVLKSLSESLRRRVNSLRHGKPASLAHILEHELSMVEGESKFLSGLIGKAAIK
;
A
#
# COMPACT_ATOMS: atom_id res chain seq x y z
N MET A 1 6.08 12.06 -2.90
CA MET A 1 6.66 11.94 -4.26
C MET A 1 7.66 10.79 -4.37
N ILE A 2 8.41 10.44 -3.33
CA ILE A 2 9.38 9.32 -3.33
C ILE A 2 8.66 7.98 -3.61
N GLU A 3 7.52 7.75 -2.99
CA GLU A 3 6.72 6.52 -3.13
C GLU A 3 6.23 6.30 -4.59
N HIS A 4 5.83 7.36 -5.28
CA HIS A 4 5.42 7.26 -6.69
C HIS A 4 6.61 6.96 -7.63
N GLU A 5 7.77 7.56 -7.36
CA GLU A 5 9.00 7.31 -8.12
C GLU A 5 9.46 5.86 -7.91
N LEU A 6 9.51 5.39 -6.67
CA LEU A 6 9.85 4.01 -6.31
C LEU A 6 8.89 3.01 -6.99
N LEU A 7 7.58 3.24 -6.90
CA LEU A 7 6.56 2.37 -7.49
C LEU A 7 6.71 2.27 -9.01
N LEU A 8 6.83 3.39 -9.72
CA LEU A 8 6.91 3.39 -11.18
C LEU A 8 8.22 2.77 -11.69
N LEU A 9 9.35 3.05 -11.06
CA LEU A 9 10.63 2.43 -11.41
C LEU A 9 10.60 0.93 -11.10
N GLY A 10 10.06 0.51 -9.97
CA GLY A 10 9.90 -0.90 -9.60
C GLY A 10 9.02 -1.67 -10.58
N LEU A 11 7.89 -1.09 -11.03
CA LEU A 11 7.05 -1.70 -12.06
C LEU A 11 7.79 -1.87 -13.40
N LEU A 12 8.65 -0.93 -13.75
CA LEU A 12 9.44 -1.00 -14.98
C LEU A 12 10.68 -1.90 -14.85
N LYS A 13 11.15 -2.18 -13.64
CA LYS A 13 12.18 -3.21 -13.37
C LYS A 13 11.68 -4.63 -13.68
N GLU A 14 10.38 -4.88 -13.54
CA GLU A 14 9.77 -6.15 -13.96
C GLU A 14 9.76 -6.35 -15.51
N GLY A 15 10.09 -5.31 -16.28
CA GLY A 15 10.11 -5.29 -17.73
C GLY A 15 9.36 -4.10 -18.35
N PRO A 16 9.54 -3.87 -19.66
CA PRO A 16 8.86 -2.80 -20.38
C PRO A 16 7.34 -2.93 -20.29
N LYS A 17 6.62 -1.80 -20.12
CA LYS A 17 5.16 -1.79 -19.96
C LYS A 17 4.52 -0.64 -20.71
N HIS A 18 3.30 -0.86 -21.19
CA HIS A 18 2.44 0.24 -21.66
C HIS A 18 1.93 1.07 -20.48
N GLY A 19 1.72 2.37 -20.70
CA GLY A 19 1.16 3.23 -19.66
C GLY A 19 -0.18 2.72 -19.11
N TYR A 20 -1.03 2.15 -19.96
CA TYR A 20 -2.29 1.55 -19.52
C TYR A 20 -2.10 0.37 -18.57
N ASP A 21 -1.13 -0.52 -18.85
CA ASP A 21 -0.84 -1.69 -17.99
C ASP A 21 -0.32 -1.25 -16.62
N ILE A 22 0.54 -0.22 -16.60
CA ILE A 22 1.01 0.40 -15.36
C ILE A 22 -0.18 0.92 -14.55
N LYS A 23 -1.11 1.66 -15.19
CA LYS A 23 -2.31 2.20 -14.54
C LYS A 23 -3.18 1.10 -13.94
N ILE A 24 -3.45 0.04 -14.71
CA ILE A 24 -4.24 -1.10 -14.23
C ILE A 24 -3.54 -1.73 -13.02
N LYS A 25 -2.24 -2.05 -13.13
CA LYS A 25 -1.50 -2.71 -12.05
C LYS A 25 -1.48 -1.89 -10.76
N ILE A 26 -1.35 -0.56 -10.87
CA ILE A 26 -1.46 0.34 -9.72
C ILE A 26 -2.86 0.26 -9.12
N LYS A 27 -3.90 0.39 -9.95
CA LYS A 27 -5.29 0.41 -9.47
C LYS A 27 -5.74 -0.91 -8.86
N THR A 28 -5.35 -2.05 -9.45
CA THR A 28 -5.85 -3.36 -9.01
C THR A 28 -5.01 -4.00 -7.91
N PHE A 29 -3.73 -3.65 -7.82
CA PHE A 29 -2.81 -4.30 -6.90
C PHE A 29 -2.31 -3.36 -5.81
N PHE A 30 -1.68 -2.25 -6.17
CA PHE A 30 -1.02 -1.38 -5.20
C PHE A 30 -1.97 -0.48 -4.40
N SER A 31 -3.17 -0.16 -4.91
CA SER A 31 -4.18 0.58 -4.15
C SER A 31 -4.67 -0.18 -2.92
N LEU A 32 -4.55 -1.52 -2.92
CA LEU A 32 -5.04 -2.36 -1.83
C LEU A 32 -4.17 -2.29 -0.56
N PHE A 33 -2.87 -1.99 -0.69
CA PHE A 33 -1.95 -2.02 0.46
C PHE A 33 -0.96 -0.86 0.51
N ALA A 34 -0.60 -0.24 -0.61
CA ALA A 34 0.39 0.84 -0.60
C ALA A 34 -0.22 2.22 -0.32
N GLY A 35 -1.56 2.34 -0.28
CA GLY A 35 -2.24 3.63 -0.12
C GLY A 35 -1.88 4.66 -1.19
N VAL A 36 -1.25 4.21 -2.30
CA VAL A 36 -0.79 5.07 -3.39
C VAL A 36 -1.93 5.32 -4.35
N ASP A 37 -2.55 6.48 -4.24
CA ASP A 37 -3.51 6.95 -5.25
C ASP A 37 -2.80 7.88 -6.25
N LEU A 38 -2.65 7.39 -7.48
CA LEU A 38 -2.15 8.17 -8.60
C LEU A 38 -3.33 8.60 -9.47
N LYS A 39 -3.83 9.82 -9.27
CA LYS A 39 -4.87 10.42 -10.12
C LYS A 39 -4.48 10.37 -11.61
N SER A 40 -3.19 10.51 -11.91
CA SER A 40 -2.63 10.35 -13.25
C SER A 40 -1.20 9.81 -13.18
N ILE A 41 -0.92 8.78 -13.96
CA ILE A 41 0.43 8.20 -14.09
C ILE A 41 1.29 8.92 -15.12
N TYR A 42 0.67 9.63 -16.07
CA TYR A 42 1.38 10.19 -17.22
C TYR A 42 2.29 11.36 -16.85
N TYR A 43 1.88 12.17 -15.87
CA TYR A 43 2.72 13.26 -15.39
C TYR A 43 4.00 12.76 -14.68
N PRO A 44 3.92 11.84 -13.70
CA PRO A 44 5.12 11.23 -13.12
C PRO A 44 6.01 10.53 -14.16
N LEU A 45 5.45 9.76 -15.10
CA LEU A 45 6.24 9.11 -16.15
C LEU A 45 7.00 10.13 -17.02
N ARG A 46 6.39 11.26 -17.37
CA ARG A 46 7.05 12.33 -18.10
C ARG A 46 8.22 12.95 -17.31
N ILE A 47 8.07 13.06 -15.99
CA ILE A 47 9.17 13.54 -15.12
C ILE A 47 10.33 12.55 -15.12
N LEU A 48 10.03 11.25 -14.97
CA LEU A 48 11.07 10.21 -14.98
C LEU A 48 11.81 10.16 -16.32
N GLU A 49 11.10 10.33 -17.44
CA GLU A 49 11.68 10.42 -18.76
C GLU A 49 12.60 11.64 -18.89
N LYS A 50 12.15 12.83 -18.45
CA LYS A 50 12.98 14.06 -18.43
C LYS A 50 14.24 13.92 -17.58
N LYS A 51 14.17 13.18 -16.47
CA LYS A 51 15.34 12.87 -15.62
C LYS A 51 16.27 11.82 -16.26
N GLY A 52 15.89 11.22 -17.39
CA GLY A 52 16.65 10.17 -18.06
C GLY A 52 16.62 8.82 -17.32
N LEU A 53 15.66 8.61 -16.41
CA LEU A 53 15.52 7.38 -15.63
C LEU A 53 14.79 6.28 -16.42
N ILE A 54 13.91 6.68 -17.33
CA ILE A 54 13.19 5.79 -18.23
C ILE A 54 13.28 6.29 -19.66
N GLU A 55 12.99 5.43 -20.60
CA GLU A 55 12.79 5.79 -22.01
C GLU A 55 11.35 5.47 -22.42
N LYS A 56 10.83 6.31 -23.32
CA LYS A 56 9.51 6.13 -23.93
C LYS A 56 9.72 5.79 -25.40
N LYS A 57 9.19 4.65 -25.85
CA LYS A 57 9.21 4.23 -27.26
C LYS A 57 7.78 4.17 -27.79
N ILE A 58 7.64 4.56 -29.05
CA ILE A 58 6.38 4.40 -29.77
C ILE A 58 6.36 2.98 -30.33
N ASN A 59 5.36 2.21 -29.92
CA ASN A 59 5.11 0.90 -30.53
C ASN A 59 4.02 1.05 -31.58
N ARG A 60 4.42 1.02 -32.85
CA ARG A 60 3.52 1.04 -34.00
C ARG A 60 3.26 -0.41 -34.44
N SER A 61 2.07 -0.89 -34.22
CA SER A 61 1.60 -2.21 -34.72
C SER A 61 0.44 -2.01 -35.69
N GLY A 62 0.76 -1.93 -36.98
CA GLY A 62 -0.24 -1.84 -38.05
C GLY A 62 -1.14 -0.59 -37.98
N ARG A 63 -2.44 -0.75 -38.24
CA ARG A 63 -3.47 0.32 -38.24
C ARG A 63 -3.99 0.71 -36.83
N ARG A 64 -3.40 0.16 -35.75
CA ARG A 64 -3.83 0.47 -34.38
C ARG A 64 -3.27 1.82 -33.90
N PRO A 65 -3.97 2.54 -32.98
CA PRO A 65 -3.46 3.77 -32.40
C PRO A 65 -2.07 3.58 -31.77
N GLU A 66 -1.23 4.59 -31.89
CA GLU A 66 0.12 4.59 -31.30
C GLU A 66 0.05 4.32 -29.79
N ARG A 67 0.82 3.33 -29.33
CA ARG A 67 0.92 3.00 -27.93
C ARG A 67 2.33 3.27 -27.44
N PHE A 68 2.44 3.96 -26.33
CA PHE A 68 3.73 4.24 -25.70
C PHE A 68 4.12 3.08 -24.78
N VAL A 69 5.34 2.57 -24.98
CA VAL A 69 6.00 1.61 -24.09
C VAL A 69 7.09 2.34 -23.33
N TYR A 70 7.07 2.19 -22.03
CA TYR A 70 8.09 2.73 -21.12
C TYR A 70 9.03 1.61 -20.71
N LYS A 71 10.33 1.93 -20.68
CA LYS A 71 11.39 0.99 -20.31
C LYS A 71 12.33 1.67 -19.32
N LEU A 72 12.80 0.92 -18.33
CA LEU A 72 13.79 1.38 -17.36
C LEU A 72 15.14 1.54 -18.05
N ARG A 73 15.88 2.60 -17.69
CA ARG A 73 17.29 2.79 -18.07
C ARG A 73 18.21 2.41 -16.92
N ALA A 74 19.50 2.19 -17.17
CA ALA A 74 20.49 1.89 -16.13
C ALA A 74 20.51 2.94 -15.00
N LYS A 75 20.38 4.23 -15.34
CA LYS A 75 20.25 5.31 -14.34
C LYS A 75 18.98 5.18 -13.49
N GLY A 76 17.88 4.72 -14.10
CA GLY A 76 16.62 4.47 -13.39
C GLY A 76 16.72 3.26 -12.48
N ASP A 77 17.45 2.24 -12.87
CA ASP A 77 17.70 1.05 -12.07
C ASP A 77 18.50 1.38 -10.80
N ALA A 78 19.62 2.10 -10.94
CA ALA A 78 20.39 2.58 -9.80
C ALA A 78 19.54 3.48 -8.87
N ARG A 79 18.69 4.34 -9.44
CA ARG A 79 17.79 5.20 -8.66
C ARG A 79 16.71 4.40 -7.92
N PHE A 80 16.19 3.33 -8.51
CA PHE A 80 15.26 2.42 -7.85
C PHE A 80 15.90 1.78 -6.62
N GLU A 81 17.11 1.25 -6.73
CA GLU A 81 17.82 0.62 -5.61
C GLU A 81 18.12 1.61 -4.48
N GLU A 82 18.55 2.84 -4.84
CA GLU A 82 18.73 3.92 -3.87
C GLU A 82 17.43 4.22 -3.10
N LEU A 83 16.30 4.39 -3.82
CA LEU A 83 15.01 4.70 -3.20
C LEU A 83 14.50 3.55 -2.35
N LEU A 84 14.66 2.31 -2.81
CA LEU A 84 14.26 1.12 -2.06
C LEU A 84 15.03 1.02 -0.75
N THR A 85 16.35 1.16 -0.79
CA THR A 85 17.21 1.14 0.41
C THR A 85 16.82 2.25 1.39
N LYS A 86 16.60 3.47 0.89
CA LYS A 86 16.17 4.59 1.74
C LYS A 86 14.80 4.35 2.35
N SER A 87 13.85 3.79 1.59
CA SER A 87 12.48 3.58 2.07
C SER A 87 12.41 2.61 3.25
N LEU A 88 13.34 1.65 3.34
CA LEU A 88 13.41 0.72 4.46
C LEU A 88 13.84 1.38 5.79
N LEU A 89 14.54 2.51 5.72
CA LEU A 89 14.97 3.29 6.88
C LEU A 89 14.09 4.51 7.15
N ASP A 90 13.20 4.88 6.22
CA ASP A 90 12.31 6.04 6.35
C ASP A 90 11.14 5.71 7.28
N PHE A 91 11.38 5.83 8.59
CA PHE A 91 10.35 5.60 9.59
C PHE A 91 9.44 6.81 9.72
N LYS A 92 8.20 6.67 9.30
CA LYS A 92 7.11 7.60 9.61
C LYS A 92 6.26 7.03 10.72
N ARG A 93 6.04 7.82 11.79
CA ARG A 93 5.13 7.40 12.86
C ARG A 93 3.76 7.05 12.27
N PRO A 94 3.27 5.82 12.48
CA PRO A 94 1.94 5.45 12.02
C PRO A 94 0.87 6.39 12.61
N GLN A 95 -0.07 6.80 11.78
CA GLN A 95 -1.25 7.55 12.22
C GLN A 95 -2.46 6.61 12.17
N PHE A 96 -3.06 6.38 13.32
CA PHE A 96 -4.23 5.51 13.42
C PHE A 96 -5.51 6.34 13.44
N SER A 97 -6.50 5.95 12.66
CA SER A 97 -7.81 6.64 12.60
C SER A 97 -8.54 6.63 13.95
N LEU A 98 -8.16 5.74 14.84
CA LEU A 98 -8.74 5.60 16.18
C LEU A 98 -8.19 6.64 17.18
N ASP A 99 -6.96 7.15 17.00
CA ASP A 99 -6.28 7.99 17.99
C ASP A 99 -7.08 9.23 18.35
N LEU A 100 -7.66 9.91 17.36
CA LEU A 100 -8.50 11.07 17.60
C LEU A 100 -9.78 10.71 18.39
N SER A 101 -10.38 9.57 18.09
CA SER A 101 -11.57 9.07 18.79
C SER A 101 -11.23 8.65 20.23
N LEU A 102 -10.05 8.09 20.46
CA LEU A 102 -9.56 7.76 21.81
C LEU A 102 -9.30 9.01 22.64
N TYR A 103 -8.73 10.06 22.03
CA TYR A 103 -8.49 11.32 22.70
C TYR A 103 -9.78 11.96 23.24
N PHE A 104 -10.88 11.88 22.48
CA PHE A 104 -12.18 12.42 22.85
C PHE A 104 -13.14 11.39 23.45
N LEU A 105 -12.67 10.19 23.79
CA LEU A 105 -13.51 9.10 24.26
C LEU A 105 -14.30 9.44 25.54
N HIS A 106 -13.70 10.25 26.41
CA HIS A 106 -14.28 10.69 27.69
C HIS A 106 -15.53 11.58 27.56
N TYR A 107 -15.82 12.11 26.37
CA TYR A 107 -17.08 12.84 26.10
C TYR A 107 -18.26 11.90 25.80
N LEU A 108 -18.01 10.62 25.59
CA LEU A 108 -19.06 9.64 25.36
C LEU A 108 -19.52 8.99 26.68
N ARG A 109 -20.79 8.69 26.76
CA ARG A 109 -21.31 7.83 27.84
C ARG A 109 -20.59 6.46 27.79
N PRO A 110 -20.20 5.90 28.94
CA PRO A 110 -19.39 4.67 29.00
C PRO A 110 -20.04 3.46 28.28
N ASP A 111 -21.36 3.32 28.35
CA ASP A 111 -22.11 2.26 27.66
C ASP A 111 -22.04 2.40 26.13
N VAL A 112 -22.12 3.63 25.62
CA VAL A 112 -21.99 3.95 24.20
C VAL A 112 -20.57 3.70 23.73
N ALA A 113 -19.57 4.18 24.47
CA ALA A 113 -18.15 3.98 24.16
C ALA A 113 -17.82 2.47 24.05
N LYS A 114 -18.18 1.69 25.09
CA LYS A 114 -17.96 0.24 25.12
C LYS A 114 -18.63 -0.48 23.95
N ARG A 115 -19.86 -0.13 23.64
CA ARG A 115 -20.60 -0.73 22.52
C ARG A 115 -19.91 -0.44 21.18
N ARG A 116 -19.45 0.79 20.95
CA ARG A 116 -18.75 1.18 19.71
C ARG A 116 -17.40 0.50 19.57
N LEU A 117 -16.63 0.43 20.65
CA LEU A 117 -15.33 -0.25 20.65
C LEU A 117 -15.48 -1.77 20.42
N ARG A 118 -16.53 -2.41 21.00
CA ARG A 118 -16.85 -3.81 20.70
C ARG A 118 -17.22 -4.01 19.24
N GLY A 119 -18.02 -3.11 18.65
CA GLY A 119 -18.34 -3.16 17.22
C GLY A 119 -17.09 -3.09 16.35
N ARG A 120 -16.15 -2.17 16.65
CA ARG A 120 -14.87 -2.09 15.96
C ARG A 120 -14.06 -3.39 16.13
N LEU A 121 -14.02 -3.96 17.31
CA LEU A 121 -13.32 -5.21 17.58
C LEU A 121 -13.86 -6.38 16.72
N VAL A 122 -15.17 -6.46 16.51
CA VAL A 122 -15.80 -7.46 15.62
C VAL A 122 -15.30 -7.29 14.18
N VAL A 123 -15.26 -6.05 13.69
CA VAL A 123 -14.74 -5.75 12.34
C VAL A 123 -13.27 -6.15 12.21
N LEU A 124 -12.41 -5.80 13.19
CA LEU A 124 -10.99 -6.14 13.17
C LEU A 124 -10.77 -7.66 13.20
N LYS A 125 -11.55 -8.40 13.99
CA LYS A 125 -11.49 -9.88 14.02
C LYS A 125 -11.84 -10.48 12.66
N SER A 126 -12.91 -10.02 12.03
CA SER A 126 -13.29 -10.47 10.68
C SER A 126 -12.22 -10.17 9.65
N LEU A 127 -11.61 -8.98 9.72
CA LEU A 127 -10.49 -8.60 8.85
C LEU A 127 -9.27 -9.48 9.09
N SER A 128 -8.89 -9.74 10.34
CA SER A 128 -7.77 -10.63 10.68
C SER A 128 -7.96 -12.04 10.12
N GLU A 129 -9.17 -12.59 10.22
CA GLU A 129 -9.49 -13.91 9.65
C GLU A 129 -9.39 -13.92 8.12
N SER A 130 -9.85 -12.85 7.47
CA SER A 130 -9.72 -12.69 6.01
C SER A 130 -8.26 -12.62 5.58
N LEU A 131 -7.46 -11.78 6.24
CA LEU A 131 -6.02 -11.65 5.98
C LEU A 131 -5.29 -12.98 6.21
N ARG A 132 -5.58 -13.67 7.30
CA ARG A 132 -4.97 -14.98 7.63
C ARG A 132 -5.25 -16.03 6.56
N ARG A 133 -6.49 -16.10 6.05
CA ARG A 133 -6.83 -16.99 4.92
C ARG A 133 -6.01 -16.64 3.67
N ARG A 134 -5.84 -15.34 3.37
CA ARG A 134 -5.05 -14.88 2.21
C ARG A 134 -3.56 -15.19 2.38
N VAL A 135 -2.99 -14.95 3.56
CA VAL A 135 -1.60 -15.32 3.87
C VAL A 135 -1.37 -16.82 3.64
N ASN A 136 -2.27 -17.65 4.17
CA ASN A 136 -2.15 -19.11 4.02
C ASN A 136 -2.27 -19.56 2.56
N SER A 137 -3.11 -18.91 1.75
CA SER A 137 -3.23 -19.24 0.32
C SER A 137 -1.98 -18.87 -0.50
N LEU A 138 -1.18 -17.91 -0.02
CA LEU A 138 0.01 -17.43 -0.71
C LEU A 138 1.32 -18.12 -0.27
N ARG A 139 1.31 -18.88 0.83
CA ARG A 139 2.52 -19.54 1.35
C ARG A 139 3.20 -20.48 0.36
N HIS A 140 2.47 -20.97 -0.65
CA HIS A 140 2.97 -21.82 -1.73
C HIS A 140 3.03 -21.12 -3.09
N GLY A 141 2.77 -19.81 -3.14
CA GLY A 141 2.71 -19.02 -4.37
C GLY A 141 3.83 -17.97 -4.46
N LYS A 142 4.15 -17.55 -5.68
CA LYS A 142 5.02 -16.38 -5.93
C LYS A 142 4.11 -15.15 -6.20
N PRO A 143 4.53 -13.94 -5.79
CA PRO A 143 5.78 -13.59 -5.13
C PRO A 143 5.68 -13.62 -3.59
N ALA A 144 6.74 -14.07 -2.91
CA ALA A 144 6.84 -14.07 -1.44
C ALA A 144 6.63 -12.66 -0.83
N SER A 145 6.96 -11.60 -1.56
CA SER A 145 6.78 -10.21 -1.13
C SER A 145 5.33 -9.85 -0.78
N LEU A 146 4.34 -10.42 -1.48
CA LEU A 146 2.94 -10.19 -1.16
C LEU A 146 2.54 -10.87 0.16
N ALA A 147 3.09 -12.06 0.44
CA ALA A 147 2.86 -12.72 1.73
C ALA A 147 3.39 -11.86 2.89
N HIS A 148 4.60 -11.30 2.76
CA HIS A 148 5.16 -10.40 3.79
C HIS A 148 4.31 -9.14 4.03
N ILE A 149 3.74 -8.54 2.97
CA ILE A 149 2.83 -7.39 3.10
C ILE A 149 1.60 -7.80 3.90
N LEU A 150 0.96 -8.92 3.55
CA LEU A 150 -0.26 -9.37 4.24
C LEU A 150 0.03 -9.83 5.67
N GLU A 151 1.18 -10.41 5.95
CA GLU A 151 1.63 -10.75 7.31
C GLU A 151 1.85 -9.50 8.16
N HIS A 152 2.45 -8.45 7.58
CA HIS A 152 2.60 -7.15 8.24
C HIS A 152 1.23 -6.53 8.55
N GLU A 153 0.30 -6.46 7.57
CA GLU A 153 -1.05 -5.96 7.79
C GLU A 153 -1.80 -6.77 8.86
N LEU A 154 -1.69 -8.10 8.83
CA LEU A 154 -2.28 -8.97 9.85
C LEU A 154 -1.76 -8.64 11.24
N SER A 155 -0.44 -8.48 11.40
CA SER A 155 0.17 -8.12 12.67
C SER A 155 -0.32 -6.77 13.21
N MET A 156 -0.51 -5.78 12.34
CA MET A 156 -1.05 -4.47 12.72
C MET A 156 -2.50 -4.56 13.20
N VAL A 157 -3.36 -5.29 12.47
CA VAL A 157 -4.77 -5.49 12.83
C VAL A 157 -4.93 -6.30 14.12
N GLU A 158 -4.12 -7.31 14.32
CA GLU A 158 -4.09 -8.11 15.56
C GLU A 158 -3.59 -7.29 16.75
N GLY A 159 -2.58 -6.42 16.53
CA GLY A 159 -2.10 -5.48 17.55
C GLY A 159 -3.19 -4.53 18.00
N GLU A 160 -3.94 -3.91 17.08
CA GLU A 160 -5.08 -3.05 17.42
C GLU A 160 -6.20 -3.83 18.13
N SER A 161 -6.50 -5.05 17.68
CA SER A 161 -7.51 -5.91 18.31
C SER A 161 -7.16 -6.25 19.76
N LYS A 162 -5.88 -6.56 20.02
CA LYS A 162 -5.36 -6.83 21.37
C LYS A 162 -5.47 -5.58 22.26
N PHE A 163 -5.06 -4.42 21.73
CA PHE A 163 -5.19 -3.16 22.45
C PHE A 163 -6.62 -2.85 22.85
N LEU A 164 -7.58 -2.94 21.90
CA LEU A 164 -8.99 -2.67 22.15
C LEU A 164 -9.61 -3.67 23.14
N SER A 165 -9.26 -4.94 23.05
CA SER A 165 -9.72 -5.96 24.01
C SER A 165 -9.26 -5.61 25.43
N GLY A 166 -8.01 -5.18 25.59
CA GLY A 166 -7.49 -4.72 26.87
C GLY A 166 -8.17 -3.45 27.38
N LEU A 167 -8.44 -2.48 26.47
CA LEU A 167 -9.11 -1.24 26.83
C LEU A 167 -10.54 -1.47 27.29
N ILE A 168 -11.31 -2.32 26.59
CA ILE A 168 -12.70 -2.65 26.93
C ILE A 168 -12.78 -3.40 28.26
N GLY A 169 -11.79 -4.26 28.56
CA GLY A 169 -11.71 -5.01 29.82
C GLY A 169 -11.31 -4.19 31.04
N LYS A 170 -10.61 -3.08 30.84
CA LYS A 170 -10.26 -2.17 31.92
C LYS A 170 -11.48 -1.31 32.28
N ALA A 171 -11.76 -1.13 33.57
CA ALA A 171 -12.81 -0.22 34.07
C ALA A 171 -12.56 1.27 33.73
N ALA A 172 -11.52 1.56 32.98
CA ALA A 172 -10.99 2.89 32.66
C ALA A 172 -11.80 3.67 31.60
N ILE A 173 -12.91 3.12 31.08
CA ILE A 173 -13.90 3.89 30.32
C ILE A 173 -14.93 4.44 31.34
N LYS A 174 -14.43 5.32 32.24
CA LYS A 174 -15.29 6.13 33.09
C LYS A 174 -15.64 7.44 32.39
#